data_0a2601835ca69385aadfe337e2119a3b
#
_entry.id   0a2601835ca69385aadfe337e2119a3b
#
_cell.length_a   1.000
_cell.length_b   1.000
_cell.length_c   1.000
_cell.angle_alpha   90.00
_cell.angle_beta   90.00
_cell.angle_gamma   90.00
#
_symmetry.space_group_name_H-M   'P 1'
#
loop_
_entity.id
_entity.type
_entity.pdbx_description
1 polymer ?
#
loop_
_entity_poly.entity_id
_entity_poly.type
_entity_poly.pdbx_seq_one_letter_code
_entity_poly.pdbx_strand_id
1 'polypeptide(L)'
;QELRSPASETRQANTANIENSYANINIGATLNITKDWKFDIDYTYANEQEIINRPGTRYTAADTWGAASEKLDANGNQIYVDNSGNVVAAGAAGAMPAYALSYYEYTSSGANPDHIYRKTTNANRNTLNINTNYNWQIDDNNNLKAMIGMNRVTWDEKYNWNQTTKLMDLDNPQYDLAYGTQTGSGGSAWDGQLGFYGRLNYNLMDKYLL
;
A
#
# COMPACT_ATOMS: atom_id res chain seq x y z
N GLN A 1 20.06 -11.35 -22.65
CA GLN A 1 19.84 -10.37 -21.55
C GLN A 1 19.10 -9.17 -22.13
N GLU A 2 17.87 -8.98 -21.72
CA GLU A 2 17.09 -7.80 -22.11
C GLU A 2 17.71 -6.56 -21.43
N LEU A 3 18.11 -5.58 -22.23
CA LEU A 3 18.54 -4.29 -21.71
C LEU A 3 17.32 -3.38 -21.55
N ARG A 4 16.89 -3.23 -20.31
CA ARG A 4 15.86 -2.25 -19.98
C ARG A 4 16.43 -0.84 -20.08
N SER A 5 15.72 0.03 -20.76
CA SER A 5 16.04 1.47 -20.78
C SER A 5 15.23 2.19 -19.70
N PRO A 6 15.85 2.66 -18.60
CA PRO A 6 15.13 3.38 -17.56
C PRO A 6 14.37 4.60 -18.09
N ALA A 7 14.93 5.29 -19.08
CA ALA A 7 14.29 6.44 -19.70
C ALA A 7 13.05 6.07 -20.50
N SER A 8 13.05 4.93 -21.18
CA SER A 8 11.90 4.43 -21.94
C SER A 8 10.80 3.94 -20.99
N GLU A 9 11.20 3.21 -19.96
CA GLU A 9 10.31 2.71 -18.92
C GLU A 9 9.61 3.87 -18.19
N THR A 10 10.35 4.88 -17.78
CA THR A 10 9.79 6.04 -17.06
C THR A 10 8.81 6.85 -17.92
N ARG A 11 9.03 6.94 -19.24
CA ARG A 11 8.10 7.66 -20.12
C ARG A 11 6.78 6.94 -20.36
N GLN A 12 6.80 5.62 -20.33
CA GLN A 12 5.67 4.77 -20.68
C GLN A 12 4.97 4.18 -19.44
N ALA A 13 5.60 4.31 -18.26
CA ALA A 13 5.05 3.77 -17.03
C ALA A 13 3.87 4.60 -16.50
N ASN A 14 2.84 3.92 -16.07
CA ASN A 14 1.77 4.51 -15.30
C ASN A 14 2.19 4.68 -13.83
N THR A 15 1.64 5.70 -13.17
CA THR A 15 1.94 5.99 -11.76
C THR A 15 1.01 5.21 -10.85
N ALA A 16 1.58 4.42 -9.94
CA ALA A 16 0.82 3.85 -8.83
C ALA A 16 0.56 4.92 -7.77
N ASN A 17 -0.65 4.93 -7.23
CA ASN A 17 -1.05 5.85 -6.17
C ASN A 17 -1.44 5.06 -4.91
N ILE A 18 -0.96 5.53 -3.75
CA ILE A 18 -1.33 5.02 -2.43
C ILE A 18 -1.83 6.20 -1.61
N GLU A 19 -3.08 6.13 -1.22
CA GLU A 19 -3.73 7.15 -0.39
C GLU A 19 -3.96 6.57 0.99
N ASN A 20 -3.46 7.26 2.03
CA ASN A 20 -3.67 6.90 3.42
C ASN A 20 -4.45 8.00 4.12
N SER A 21 -5.53 7.62 4.78
CA SER A 21 -6.33 8.49 5.62
C SER A 21 -6.35 7.95 7.04
N TYR A 22 -6.11 8.82 8.01
CA TYR A 22 -6.10 8.47 9.41
C TYR A 22 -6.95 9.44 10.22
N ALA A 23 -7.84 8.91 11.05
CA ALA A 23 -8.60 9.68 12.01
C ALA A 23 -8.44 9.08 13.41
N ASN A 24 -8.23 9.94 14.41
CA ASN A 24 -8.11 9.54 15.80
C ASN A 24 -8.93 10.50 16.68
N ILE A 25 -9.86 9.95 17.45
CA ILE A 25 -10.70 10.70 18.38
C ILE A 25 -10.50 10.10 19.77
N ASN A 26 -10.13 10.95 20.73
CA ASN A 26 -10.02 10.60 22.12
C ASN A 26 -11.02 11.41 22.95
N ILE A 27 -11.76 10.73 23.82
CA ILE A 27 -12.71 11.33 24.75
C ILE A 27 -12.42 10.76 26.14
N GLY A 28 -12.15 11.63 27.10
CA GLY A 28 -11.89 11.26 28.47
C GLY A 28 -12.80 11.98 29.44
N ALA A 29 -13.11 11.35 30.56
CA ALA A 29 -13.83 11.92 31.67
C ALA A 29 -13.23 11.49 33.00
N THR A 30 -13.18 12.43 33.94
CA THR A 30 -12.80 12.20 35.32
C THR A 30 -13.96 12.53 36.23
N LEU A 31 -14.34 11.59 37.07
CA LEU A 31 -15.36 11.75 38.11
C LEU A 31 -14.71 11.70 39.48
N ASN A 32 -14.82 12.78 40.24
CA ASN A 32 -14.44 12.82 41.63
C ASN A 32 -15.67 12.43 42.47
N ILE A 33 -15.73 11.17 42.90
CA ILE A 33 -16.86 10.62 43.68
C ILE A 33 -16.82 11.21 45.10
N THR A 34 -15.62 11.27 45.68
CA THR A 34 -15.33 11.99 46.90
C THR A 34 -13.98 12.70 46.76
N LYS A 35 -13.50 13.43 47.76
CA LYS A 35 -12.17 14.02 47.77
C LYS A 35 -11.05 12.97 47.64
N ASP A 36 -11.32 11.73 48.08
CA ASP A 36 -10.36 10.64 48.17
C ASP A 36 -10.59 9.57 47.11
N TRP A 37 -11.70 9.64 46.39
CA TRP A 37 -12.08 8.64 45.41
C TRP A 37 -12.32 9.24 44.01
N LYS A 38 -11.48 8.82 43.09
CA LYS A 38 -11.46 9.28 41.71
C LYS A 38 -11.71 8.11 40.75
N PHE A 39 -12.49 8.35 39.72
CA PHE A 39 -12.75 7.42 38.62
C PHE A 39 -12.44 8.10 37.30
N ASP A 40 -11.58 7.47 36.48
CA ASP A 40 -11.18 7.95 35.17
C ASP A 40 -11.65 6.96 34.09
N ILE A 41 -12.17 7.50 33.01
CA ILE A 41 -12.54 6.75 31.82
C ILE A 41 -11.98 7.48 30.59
N ASP A 42 -11.28 6.74 29.73
CA ASP A 42 -10.77 7.23 28.46
C ASP A 42 -11.16 6.28 27.33
N TYR A 43 -11.73 6.83 26.29
CA TYR A 43 -12.07 6.08 25.08
C TYR A 43 -11.38 6.71 23.88
N THR A 44 -10.69 5.88 23.10
CA THR A 44 -10.04 6.26 21.86
C THR A 44 -10.61 5.43 20.71
N TYR A 45 -11.07 6.10 19.68
CA TYR A 45 -11.40 5.52 18.39
C TYR A 45 -10.39 5.97 17.35
N ALA A 46 -9.76 5.02 16.67
CA ALA A 46 -8.88 5.30 15.54
C ALA A 46 -9.38 4.53 14.31
N ASN A 47 -9.41 5.22 13.18
CA ASN A 47 -9.71 4.66 11.87
C ASN A 47 -8.53 4.92 10.94
N GLU A 48 -8.14 3.91 10.20
CA GLU A 48 -7.12 3.97 9.16
C GLU A 48 -7.70 3.41 7.86
N GLN A 49 -7.57 4.15 6.79
CA GLN A 49 -7.98 3.72 5.46
C GLN A 49 -6.79 3.83 4.51
N GLU A 50 -6.48 2.74 3.82
CA GLU A 50 -5.52 2.69 2.73
C GLU A 50 -6.23 2.37 1.42
N ILE A 51 -5.97 3.17 0.39
CA ILE A 51 -6.43 2.91 -0.98
C ILE A 51 -5.20 2.81 -1.87
N ILE A 52 -5.01 1.65 -2.50
CA ILE A 52 -3.94 1.39 -3.45
C ILE A 52 -4.54 1.32 -4.84
N ASN A 53 -4.09 2.18 -5.74
CA ASN A 53 -4.40 2.11 -7.16
C ASN A 53 -3.10 1.82 -7.92
N ARG A 54 -3.06 0.71 -8.66
CA ARG A 54 -1.91 0.31 -9.48
C ARG A 54 -2.39 0.01 -10.89
N PRO A 55 -2.26 0.95 -11.81
CA PRO A 55 -2.36 0.64 -13.23
C PRO A 55 -1.12 -0.15 -13.65
N GLY A 56 -1.29 -1.12 -14.53
CA GLY A 56 -0.19 -1.88 -15.10
C GLY A 56 0.74 -1.00 -15.92
N THR A 57 1.98 -1.38 -15.97
CA THR A 57 2.96 -0.74 -16.84
C THR A 57 3.19 -1.60 -18.05
N ARG A 58 3.01 -1.00 -19.22
CA ARG A 58 3.32 -1.57 -20.52
C ARG A 58 4.30 -0.65 -21.22
N TYR A 59 5.40 -1.19 -21.67
CA TYR A 59 6.30 -0.45 -22.54
C TYR A 59 6.94 -1.36 -23.58
N THR A 60 7.27 -0.77 -24.72
CA THR A 60 8.01 -1.43 -25.78
C THR A 60 9.45 -0.89 -25.83
N ALA A 61 10.39 -1.78 -26.00
CA ALA A 61 11.81 -1.42 -26.15
C ALA A 61 12.42 -2.20 -27.30
N ALA A 62 13.42 -1.57 -27.93
CA ALA A 62 14.23 -2.26 -28.92
C ALA A 62 15.09 -3.32 -28.23
N ASP A 63 15.10 -4.53 -28.77
CA ASP A 63 16.02 -5.55 -28.37
C ASP A 63 17.40 -5.25 -28.97
N THR A 64 18.33 -4.83 -28.13
CA THR A 64 19.69 -4.49 -28.56
C THR A 64 20.64 -5.68 -28.58
N TRP A 65 20.20 -6.84 -28.11
CA TRP A 65 20.98 -8.08 -28.06
C TRP A 65 20.43 -9.17 -28.98
N GLY A 66 19.20 -9.02 -29.48
CA GLY A 66 18.64 -9.86 -30.50
C GLY A 66 19.41 -9.69 -31.82
N ALA A 67 19.56 -10.76 -32.57
CA ALA A 67 20.05 -10.64 -33.94
C ALA A 67 19.13 -9.67 -34.70
N ALA A 68 19.69 -8.59 -35.19
CA ALA A 68 18.96 -7.74 -36.12
C ALA A 68 18.44 -8.61 -37.26
N SER A 69 17.11 -8.64 -37.43
CA SER A 69 16.53 -9.38 -38.54
C SER A 69 16.70 -8.57 -39.83
N GLU A 70 16.99 -9.26 -40.93
CA GLU A 70 17.03 -8.64 -42.24
C GLU A 70 15.71 -7.97 -42.54
N LYS A 71 15.75 -6.73 -42.99
CA LYS A 71 14.54 -6.01 -43.41
C LYS A 71 14.20 -6.43 -44.82
N LEU A 72 13.03 -7.09 -45.00
CA LEU A 72 12.60 -7.61 -46.26
C LEU A 72 11.50 -6.71 -46.90
N ASP A 73 11.43 -6.70 -48.23
CA ASP A 73 10.34 -6.08 -48.96
C ASP A 73 9.08 -7.01 -48.92
N ALA A 74 8.01 -6.56 -49.56
CA ALA A 74 6.73 -7.30 -49.66
C ALA A 74 6.85 -8.65 -50.39
N ASN A 75 7.94 -8.84 -51.12
CA ASN A 75 8.21 -10.08 -51.90
C ASN A 75 9.23 -10.98 -51.15
N GLY A 76 9.68 -10.57 -49.96
CA GLY A 76 10.64 -11.33 -49.20
C GLY A 76 12.10 -11.11 -49.58
N ASN A 77 12.43 -10.09 -50.39
CA ASN A 77 13.81 -9.77 -50.74
C ASN A 77 14.44 -8.81 -49.73
N GLN A 78 15.74 -8.98 -49.47
CA GLN A 78 16.51 -8.08 -48.62
C GLN A 78 16.46 -6.65 -49.17
N ILE A 79 16.10 -5.68 -48.32
CA ILE A 79 16.18 -4.25 -48.61
C ILE A 79 17.62 -3.76 -48.38
N TYR A 80 18.11 -2.93 -49.28
CA TYR A 80 19.41 -2.23 -49.20
C TYR A 80 19.20 -0.76 -49.00
N VAL A 81 20.07 -0.13 -48.22
CA VAL A 81 20.05 1.31 -47.97
C VAL A 81 21.46 1.92 -48.17
N ASP A 82 21.51 3.22 -48.52
CA ASP A 82 22.73 4.00 -48.54
C ASP A 82 23.11 4.52 -47.11
N ASN A 83 24.23 5.25 -46.99
CA ASN A 83 24.66 5.85 -45.72
C ASN A 83 23.70 6.90 -45.17
N SER A 84 22.75 7.38 -45.92
CA SER A 84 21.71 8.31 -45.50
C SER A 84 20.38 7.60 -45.13
N GLY A 85 20.34 6.25 -45.25
CA GLY A 85 19.17 5.46 -44.95
C GLY A 85 18.11 5.36 -46.07
N ASN A 86 18.41 5.89 -47.29
CA ASN A 86 17.50 5.77 -48.42
C ASN A 86 17.63 4.40 -49.04
N VAL A 87 16.49 3.84 -49.46
CA VAL A 87 16.44 2.54 -50.13
C VAL A 87 17.09 2.65 -51.50
N VAL A 88 18.04 1.75 -51.74
CA VAL A 88 18.80 1.66 -52.98
C VAL A 88 18.75 0.24 -53.55
N ALA A 89 19.13 0.07 -54.82
CA ALA A 89 19.19 -1.25 -55.44
C ALA A 89 20.34 -2.09 -54.85
N ALA A 90 20.11 -3.41 -54.77
CA ALA A 90 21.13 -4.35 -54.41
C ALA A 90 22.35 -4.22 -55.36
N GLY A 91 23.55 -3.99 -54.82
CA GLY A 91 24.76 -3.80 -55.64
C GLY A 91 25.02 -2.34 -56.09
N ALA A 92 24.20 -1.37 -55.71
CA ALA A 92 24.53 0.04 -55.88
C ALA A 92 25.78 0.41 -55.06
N ALA A 93 26.55 1.37 -55.54
CA ALA A 93 27.73 1.83 -54.79
C ALA A 93 27.32 2.35 -53.41
N GLY A 94 27.93 1.79 -52.33
CA GLY A 94 27.58 2.11 -50.93
C GLY A 94 26.29 1.46 -50.41
N ALA A 95 25.70 0.54 -51.13
CA ALA A 95 24.54 -0.21 -50.66
C ALA A 95 24.90 -1.12 -49.47
N MET A 96 24.18 -1.01 -48.38
CA MET A 96 24.27 -1.86 -47.19
C MET A 96 22.96 -2.57 -46.93
N PRO A 97 22.97 -3.84 -46.46
CA PRO A 97 21.73 -4.50 -46.07
C PRO A 97 21.02 -3.71 -44.94
N ALA A 98 19.74 -3.48 -45.11
CA ALA A 98 18.94 -2.89 -44.07
C ALA A 98 18.49 -3.97 -43.05
N TYR A 99 18.61 -3.62 -41.78
CA TYR A 99 18.17 -4.48 -40.67
C TYR A 99 17.05 -3.80 -39.89
N ALA A 100 16.09 -4.60 -39.41
CA ALA A 100 15.07 -4.17 -38.50
C ALA A 100 15.49 -4.54 -37.08
N LEU A 101 15.37 -3.61 -36.15
CA LEU A 101 15.49 -3.91 -34.73
C LEU A 101 14.27 -4.72 -34.32
N SER A 102 14.48 -5.79 -33.58
CA SER A 102 13.38 -6.46 -32.88
C SER A 102 12.93 -5.63 -31.71
N TYR A 103 11.63 -5.66 -31.46
CA TYR A 103 11.04 -5.00 -30.30
C TYR A 103 10.45 -6.05 -29.39
N TYR A 104 10.58 -5.84 -28.12
CA TYR A 104 9.87 -6.63 -27.11
C TYR A 104 8.95 -5.74 -26.29
N GLU A 105 7.90 -6.34 -25.78
CA GLU A 105 6.94 -5.72 -24.90
C GLU A 105 7.18 -6.19 -23.48
N TYR A 106 7.45 -5.25 -22.58
CA TYR A 106 7.67 -5.54 -21.17
C TYR A 106 6.44 -5.18 -20.35
N THR A 107 6.17 -6.01 -19.34
CA THR A 107 5.04 -5.84 -18.45
C THR A 107 5.51 -5.92 -16.99
N SER A 108 5.07 -5.00 -16.16
CA SER A 108 5.44 -4.97 -14.73
C SER A 108 4.80 -6.09 -13.91
N SER A 109 3.78 -6.74 -14.43
CA SER A 109 3.00 -7.78 -13.74
C SER A 109 3.00 -9.12 -14.46
N GLY A 110 4.04 -9.43 -15.21
CA GLY A 110 4.16 -10.68 -15.96
C GLY A 110 3.23 -10.73 -17.17
N ALA A 111 2.38 -11.73 -17.26
CA ALA A 111 1.59 -12.00 -18.45
C ALA A 111 0.47 -10.99 -18.76
N ASN A 112 0.17 -10.04 -17.85
CA ASN A 112 -0.91 -9.07 -18.01
C ASN A 112 -0.40 -7.64 -17.82
N PRO A 113 0.20 -7.04 -18.85
CA PRO A 113 0.76 -5.69 -18.77
C PRO A 113 -0.29 -4.61 -18.60
N ASP A 114 -1.40 -4.77 -19.27
CA ASP A 114 -2.50 -3.86 -19.34
C ASP A 114 -3.58 -4.26 -18.32
N HIS A 115 -3.32 -3.98 -17.06
CA HIS A 115 -4.27 -4.23 -15.99
C HIS A 115 -4.51 -2.96 -15.16
N ILE A 116 -5.59 -2.95 -14.45
CA ILE A 116 -5.86 -2.02 -13.36
C ILE A 116 -6.13 -2.83 -12.10
N TYR A 117 -5.45 -2.48 -11.01
CA TYR A 117 -5.61 -3.09 -9.70
C TYR A 117 -5.96 -2.01 -8.68
N ARG A 118 -6.98 -2.28 -7.88
CA ARG A 118 -7.36 -1.45 -6.75
C ARG A 118 -7.55 -2.31 -5.50
N LYS A 119 -6.96 -1.87 -4.40
CA LYS A 119 -7.19 -2.44 -3.07
C LYS A 119 -7.66 -1.34 -2.13
N THR A 120 -8.66 -1.62 -1.33
CA THR A 120 -9.08 -0.78 -0.21
C THR A 120 -8.96 -1.59 1.06
N THR A 121 -8.28 -1.04 2.05
CA THR A 121 -8.19 -1.59 3.40
C THR A 121 -8.76 -0.55 4.36
N ASN A 122 -9.60 -0.99 5.27
CA ASN A 122 -10.15 -0.16 6.33
C ASN A 122 -9.96 -0.87 7.66
N ALA A 123 -9.26 -0.23 8.60
CA ALA A 123 -8.98 -0.75 9.92
C ALA A 123 -9.52 0.20 11.00
N ASN A 124 -10.15 -0.37 12.02
CA ASN A 124 -10.65 0.36 13.17
C ASN A 124 -10.00 -0.18 14.43
N ARG A 125 -9.64 0.72 15.32
CA ARG A 125 -9.16 0.39 16.66
C ARG A 125 -9.96 1.15 17.70
N ASN A 126 -10.49 0.42 18.67
CA ASN A 126 -11.17 0.98 19.83
C ASN A 126 -10.36 0.64 21.08
N THR A 127 -10.03 1.64 21.85
CA THR A 127 -9.33 1.49 23.13
C THR A 127 -10.17 2.11 24.23
N LEU A 128 -10.48 1.33 25.27
CA LEU A 128 -11.18 1.76 26.44
C LEU A 128 -10.29 1.53 27.66
N ASN A 129 -9.96 2.61 28.36
CA ASN A 129 -9.27 2.57 29.63
C ASN A 129 -10.24 3.04 30.72
N ILE A 130 -10.37 2.26 31.76
CA ILE A 130 -11.14 2.61 32.96
C ILE A 130 -10.25 2.34 34.15
N ASN A 131 -10.12 3.32 35.04
CA ASN A 131 -9.42 3.11 36.29
C ASN A 131 -10.10 3.87 37.43
N THR A 132 -9.92 3.36 38.63
CA THR A 132 -10.36 4.00 39.86
C THR A 132 -9.21 4.06 40.85
N ASN A 133 -9.10 5.21 41.49
CA ASN A 133 -8.07 5.49 42.47
C ASN A 133 -8.73 5.88 43.77
N TYR A 134 -8.35 5.22 44.88
CA TYR A 134 -8.79 5.53 46.21
C TYR A 134 -7.61 5.84 47.09
N ASN A 135 -7.63 6.99 47.77
CA ASN A 135 -6.61 7.44 48.72
C ASN A 135 -7.18 7.35 50.11
N TRP A 136 -6.71 6.38 50.89
CA TRP A 136 -7.18 6.17 52.24
C TRP A 136 -6.15 6.70 53.25
N GLN A 137 -6.43 7.86 53.82
CA GLN A 137 -5.69 8.38 54.96
C GLN A 137 -6.21 7.67 56.21
N ILE A 138 -5.45 6.67 56.72
CA ILE A 138 -5.82 5.86 57.88
C ILE A 138 -5.63 6.68 59.14
N ASP A 139 -4.50 7.32 59.26
CA ASP A 139 -4.15 8.29 60.31
C ASP A 139 -3.05 9.24 59.80
N ASP A 140 -2.53 10.12 60.65
CA ASP A 140 -1.48 11.11 60.30
C ASP A 140 -0.17 10.49 59.79
N ASN A 141 0.11 9.24 60.12
CA ASN A 141 1.32 8.51 59.76
C ASN A 141 1.12 7.43 58.72
N ASN A 142 -0.13 7.08 58.40
CA ASN A 142 -0.47 5.93 57.55
C ASN A 142 -1.39 6.34 56.43
N ASN A 143 -0.89 6.22 55.21
CA ASN A 143 -1.66 6.46 53.97
C ASN A 143 -1.59 5.26 53.05
N LEU A 144 -2.73 4.81 52.52
CA LEU A 144 -2.86 3.72 51.54
C LEU A 144 -3.49 4.26 50.27
N LYS A 145 -2.80 4.13 49.13
CA LYS A 145 -3.34 4.44 47.83
C LYS A 145 -3.57 3.14 47.06
N ALA A 146 -4.79 2.90 46.67
CA ALA A 146 -5.19 1.75 45.87
C ALA A 146 -5.66 2.24 44.46
N MET A 147 -5.23 1.52 43.45
CA MET A 147 -5.69 1.72 42.07
C MET A 147 -6.08 0.37 41.49
N ILE A 148 -7.21 0.32 40.81
CA ILE A 148 -7.64 -0.81 40.00
C ILE A 148 -8.04 -0.25 38.65
N GLY A 149 -7.67 -0.94 37.58
CA GLY A 149 -8.01 -0.53 36.24
C GLY A 149 -8.23 -1.69 35.29
N MET A 150 -8.83 -1.33 34.18
CA MET A 150 -9.11 -2.21 33.05
C MET A 150 -8.69 -1.50 31.77
N ASN A 151 -8.05 -2.23 30.88
CA ASN A 151 -7.79 -1.82 29.50
C ASN A 151 -8.43 -2.82 28.55
N ARG A 152 -9.21 -2.33 27.62
CA ARG A 152 -9.76 -3.11 26.51
C ARG A 152 -9.35 -2.49 25.20
N VAL A 153 -8.74 -3.28 24.34
CA VAL A 153 -8.43 -2.91 22.95
C VAL A 153 -9.15 -3.88 22.02
N THR A 154 -9.85 -3.35 21.04
CA THR A 154 -10.38 -4.14 19.92
C THR A 154 -9.89 -3.55 18.62
N TRP A 155 -9.58 -4.41 17.69
CA TRP A 155 -9.14 -4.05 16.34
C TRP A 155 -9.92 -4.90 15.34
N ASP A 156 -10.37 -4.27 14.27
CA ASP A 156 -10.97 -4.93 13.13
C ASP A 156 -10.41 -4.35 11.83
N GLU A 157 -10.23 -5.21 10.85
CA GLU A 157 -9.80 -4.84 9.52
C GLU A 157 -10.69 -5.50 8.48
N LYS A 158 -10.99 -4.74 7.43
CA LYS A 158 -11.66 -5.25 6.24
C LYS A 158 -10.90 -4.78 5.03
N TYR A 159 -10.65 -5.70 4.10
CA TYR A 159 -10.06 -5.34 2.83
C TYR A 159 -10.82 -5.97 1.68
N ASN A 160 -10.77 -5.30 0.55
CA ASN A 160 -11.17 -5.83 -0.74
C ASN A 160 -10.19 -5.37 -1.80
N TRP A 161 -10.03 -6.18 -2.84
CA TRP A 161 -9.28 -5.80 -4.01
C TRP A 161 -9.98 -6.34 -5.26
N ASN A 162 -9.76 -5.64 -6.36
CA ASN A 162 -10.19 -6.05 -7.68
C ASN A 162 -9.11 -5.73 -8.70
N GLN A 163 -9.09 -6.50 -9.75
CA GLN A 163 -8.22 -6.36 -10.89
C GLN A 163 -8.97 -6.69 -12.15
N THR A 164 -8.73 -5.94 -13.21
CA THR A 164 -9.16 -6.28 -14.57
C THR A 164 -8.01 -6.12 -15.53
N THR A 165 -8.09 -6.81 -16.67
CA THR A 165 -7.04 -6.85 -17.69
C THR A 165 -7.59 -6.45 -19.04
N LYS A 166 -6.72 -6.25 -20.02
CA LYS A 166 -7.06 -5.86 -21.38
C LYS A 166 -7.82 -4.55 -21.42
N LEU A 167 -7.16 -3.50 -20.94
CA LEU A 167 -7.68 -2.14 -20.98
C LEU A 167 -7.78 -1.65 -22.44
N MET A 168 -8.86 -0.97 -22.76
CA MET A 168 -9.05 -0.32 -24.06
C MET A 168 -8.18 0.93 -24.20
N ASP A 169 -7.95 1.62 -23.09
CA ASP A 169 -7.13 2.83 -22.99
C ASP A 169 -6.14 2.70 -21.83
N LEU A 170 -4.86 2.80 -22.14
CA LEU A 170 -3.77 2.73 -21.15
C LEU A 170 -3.44 4.10 -20.53
N ASP A 171 -3.78 5.19 -21.23
CA ASP A 171 -3.56 6.54 -20.73
C ASP A 171 -4.64 6.95 -19.73
N ASN A 172 -5.84 6.36 -19.84
CA ASN A 172 -6.95 6.55 -18.93
C ASN A 172 -7.53 5.20 -18.47
N PRO A 173 -6.82 4.43 -17.65
CA PRO A 173 -7.23 3.09 -17.25
C PRO A 173 -8.49 3.11 -16.38
N GLN A 174 -9.58 2.50 -16.87
CA GLN A 174 -10.84 2.39 -16.16
C GLN A 174 -11.38 0.96 -16.20
N TYR A 175 -12.10 0.55 -15.15
CA TYR A 175 -12.69 -0.80 -15.08
C TYR A 175 -13.71 -1.04 -16.19
N ASP A 176 -14.54 -0.04 -16.48
CA ASP A 176 -15.59 -0.13 -17.49
C ASP A 176 -15.04 -0.12 -18.93
N LEU A 177 -13.78 0.29 -19.10
CA LEU A 177 -13.05 0.27 -20.36
C LEU A 177 -12.07 -0.91 -20.43
N ALA A 178 -12.44 -2.04 -19.87
CA ALA A 178 -11.65 -3.26 -19.86
C ALA A 178 -12.52 -4.44 -20.28
N TYR A 179 -12.01 -5.26 -21.20
CA TYR A 179 -12.73 -6.43 -21.72
C TYR A 179 -12.07 -7.76 -21.35
N GLY A 180 -11.04 -7.71 -20.52
CA GLY A 180 -10.35 -8.90 -20.02
C GLY A 180 -10.99 -9.51 -18.78
N THR A 181 -10.27 -10.44 -18.17
CA THR A 181 -10.74 -11.12 -16.97
C THR A 181 -10.78 -10.17 -15.78
N GLN A 182 -11.93 -10.13 -15.11
CA GLN A 182 -12.09 -9.45 -13.83
C GLN A 182 -11.89 -10.46 -12.71
N THR A 183 -11.03 -10.10 -11.76
CA THR A 183 -10.74 -10.89 -10.56
C THR A 183 -10.84 -10.00 -9.33
N GLY A 184 -11.21 -10.57 -8.22
CA GLY A 184 -11.30 -9.83 -6.97
C GLY A 184 -11.42 -10.76 -5.78
N SER A 185 -11.07 -10.27 -4.63
CA SER A 185 -11.24 -10.96 -3.36
C SER A 185 -11.28 -9.95 -2.22
N GLY A 186 -11.64 -10.42 -1.04
CA GLY A 186 -11.66 -9.62 0.16
C GLY A 186 -11.71 -10.50 1.39
N GLY A 187 -11.51 -9.88 2.54
CA GLY A 187 -11.54 -10.56 3.81
C GLY A 187 -11.66 -9.58 4.97
N SER A 188 -11.78 -10.16 6.15
CA SER A 188 -11.77 -9.42 7.41
C SER A 188 -10.97 -10.16 8.46
N ALA A 189 -10.36 -9.39 9.35
CA ALA A 189 -9.69 -9.88 10.54
C ALA A 189 -10.16 -9.06 11.74
N TRP A 190 -10.12 -9.65 12.92
CA TRP A 190 -10.40 -8.94 14.16
C TRP A 190 -9.56 -9.52 15.29
N ASP A 191 -9.25 -8.69 16.25
CA ASP A 191 -8.56 -9.07 17.47
C ASP A 191 -9.11 -8.28 18.66
N GLY A 192 -8.97 -8.84 19.86
CA GLY A 192 -9.43 -8.21 21.09
C GLY A 192 -8.56 -8.60 22.27
N GLN A 193 -8.18 -7.60 23.05
CA GLN A 193 -7.42 -7.75 24.28
C GLN A 193 -8.18 -7.11 25.44
N LEU A 194 -8.21 -7.79 26.56
CA LEU A 194 -8.74 -7.29 27.82
C LEU A 194 -7.73 -7.55 28.91
N GLY A 195 -7.30 -6.49 29.56
CA GLY A 195 -6.35 -6.54 30.67
C GLY A 195 -6.91 -5.88 31.92
N PHE A 196 -6.62 -6.45 33.07
CA PHE A 196 -6.86 -5.85 34.37
C PHE A 196 -5.54 -5.59 35.06
N TYR A 197 -5.45 -4.50 35.79
CA TYR A 197 -4.27 -4.14 36.53
C TYR A 197 -4.64 -3.49 37.87
N GLY A 198 -3.75 -3.60 38.84
CA GLY A 198 -3.92 -2.99 40.16
C GLY A 198 -2.59 -2.59 40.77
N ARG A 199 -2.64 -1.59 41.62
CA ARG A 199 -1.49 -1.12 42.39
C ARG A 199 -1.92 -0.71 43.78
N LEU A 200 -1.13 -1.11 44.78
CA LEU A 200 -1.23 -0.65 46.14
C LEU A 200 0.06 0.07 46.50
N ASN A 201 -0.04 1.25 47.07
CA ASN A 201 1.09 1.98 47.63
C ASN A 201 0.74 2.31 49.08
N TYR A 202 1.58 1.88 49.99
CA TYR A 202 1.46 2.20 51.40
C TYR A 202 2.59 3.12 51.82
N ASN A 203 2.25 4.21 52.45
CA ASN A 203 3.20 5.18 52.99
C ASN A 203 3.09 5.20 54.52
N LEU A 204 4.22 4.91 55.17
CA LEU A 204 4.36 4.96 56.61
C LEU A 204 5.25 6.15 57.03
N MET A 205 4.70 7.09 57.79
CA MET A 205 5.39 8.26 58.35
C MET A 205 6.16 9.12 57.34
N ASP A 206 5.75 9.10 56.05
CA ASP A 206 6.45 9.73 54.92
C ASP A 206 7.94 9.29 54.75
N LYS A 207 8.33 8.18 55.38
CA LYS A 207 9.69 7.63 55.36
C LYS A 207 9.80 6.33 54.59
N TYR A 208 8.74 5.52 54.54
CA TYR A 208 8.73 4.21 53.92
C TYR A 208 7.61 4.13 52.90
N LEU A 209 7.97 3.89 51.67
CA LEU A 209 7.06 3.65 50.57
C LEU A 209 7.17 2.18 50.13
N LEU A 210 6.10 1.43 50.20
CA LEU A 210 5.97 0.05 49.77
C LEU A 210 5.00 -0.04 48.58
#